data_7602569c115e9d074b595b8fafdeba49
#
_entry.id   7602569c115e9d074b595b8fafdeba49
#
_cell.length_a   1.000
_cell.length_b   1.000
_cell.length_c   1.000
_cell.angle_alpha   90.00
_cell.angle_beta   90.00
_cell.angle_gamma   90.00
#
_symmetry.space_group_name_H-M   'P 1'
#
loop_
_entity.id
_entity.type
_entity.pdbx_description
1 polymer ?
#
loop_
_entity_poly.entity_id
_entity_poly.type
_entity_poly.pdbx_seq_one_letter_code
_entity_poly.pdbx_strand_id
1 'polypeptide(L)'
;MTGMKNKQEYEEELEMGKGGFTLPGESGYEELTLKMAEKWGADVIRDSDGTVLSDEITHAGYGIYSTICIIRDHNAWAKENQDKLQQTFLCTPPQAAESDTLTIGLMDSFFAEQFRINDSAESLEYWEVYDRTTNVKIDNADWSYDKEKGSVSLSGIIPFHKYTVSFLAYRIWEEISMYNHTTNHWDKEHLMQIDPRYPETQEYLLGWMKHWCETHPDTTVVRFTSMFYNFVWIWGSSERNRNLFSDWGSYDFTVSVPALQEFEKQYGYRMTAEDFINKGQLHVTHMPGNAKKADWMAFINDFVISFGRKLIDMVHSYGKKAYVFYDDSWVGVEPYNGRFQEFGFDGLIKCVFSGYEARLCAGVDVPTHELRLHPYLFPVGLGGAPTFMEGGNPTLDAKKYWNSVRRALLRAKIDRIGLGGYLHLVEGFPDFCDYIEKVADEFRLIRSFHDAGEPYRIKTRVAVLHYWGSLRSWTLSGHFHETYMHDLIHINEALSGLPVDVKFISFEDVKNGILKDVDVVINAGRAGSAWSGGDAWKDEELVTALTKWVHEGGCFIGVNEPSAVEGYDTYFRMAHVLGIDEDTGARVCHGRWIFETADPEHLIPEGAGVEAKENRYL
;
A
#
# COMPACT_ATOMS: atom_id res chain seq x y z
N MET A 1 -36.33 24.75 16.96
CA MET A 1 -35.80 25.70 15.92
C MET A 1 -34.48 26.21 16.45
N THR A 2 -33.41 25.53 16.21
CA THR A 2 -32.06 26.04 16.45
C THR A 2 -31.77 27.07 15.37
N GLY A 3 -31.61 28.34 15.79
CA GLY A 3 -31.35 29.44 14.87
C GLY A 3 -30.07 29.17 14.07
N MET A 4 -30.13 29.31 12.76
CA MET A 4 -28.94 29.37 11.91
C MET A 4 -28.08 30.54 12.41
N LYS A 5 -26.86 30.24 12.84
CA LYS A 5 -25.85 31.29 13.14
C LYS A 5 -25.57 32.08 11.86
N ASN A 6 -25.33 33.38 11.99
CA ASN A 6 -24.99 34.20 10.83
C ASN A 6 -23.51 33.99 10.44
N LYS A 7 -23.14 34.44 9.25
CA LYS A 7 -21.77 34.27 8.71
C LYS A 7 -20.69 34.82 9.65
N GLN A 8 -20.97 35.89 10.36
CA GLN A 8 -20.05 36.58 11.26
C GLN A 8 -19.83 35.77 12.56
N GLU A 9 -20.88 35.11 13.07
CA GLU A 9 -20.76 34.16 14.21
C GLU A 9 -19.97 32.91 13.85
N TYR A 10 -20.05 32.44 12.59
CA TYR A 10 -19.20 31.36 12.09
C TYR A 10 -17.74 31.79 11.90
N GLU A 11 -17.50 33.02 11.41
CA GLU A 11 -16.16 33.56 11.24
C GLU A 11 -15.48 33.78 12.61
N GLU A 12 -16.20 34.26 13.63
CA GLU A 12 -15.70 34.44 15.00
C GLU A 12 -15.42 33.07 15.71
N GLU A 13 -16.19 32.03 15.41
CA GLU A 13 -15.90 30.67 15.92
C GLU A 13 -14.69 30.03 15.22
N LEU A 14 -14.44 30.34 13.96
CA LEU A 14 -13.26 29.90 13.20
C LEU A 14 -11.96 30.50 13.75
N GLU A 15 -11.98 31.75 14.23
CA GLU A 15 -10.81 32.39 14.84
C GLU A 15 -10.41 31.79 16.21
N MET A 16 -11.28 31.03 16.85
CA MET A 16 -11.04 30.48 18.20
C MET A 16 -10.41 29.06 18.22
N GLY A 17 -10.15 28.44 17.10
CA GLY A 17 -9.73 27.02 17.05
C GLY A 17 -8.25 26.81 16.85
N LYS A 18 -7.50 26.52 17.92
CA LYS A 18 -6.18 25.87 17.82
C LYS A 18 -6.33 24.34 17.99
N GLY A 19 -5.37 23.57 17.44
CA GLY A 19 -5.30 22.13 17.61
C GLY A 19 -5.80 21.31 16.42
N GLY A 20 -5.52 20.01 16.47
CA GLY A 20 -5.82 19.06 15.40
C GLY A 20 -4.93 19.23 14.18
N PHE A 21 -3.80 19.91 14.29
CA PHE A 21 -2.84 20.11 13.21
C PHE A 21 -1.43 19.66 13.64
N THR A 22 -0.82 18.78 12.85
CA THR A 22 0.56 18.30 13.06
C THR A 22 1.50 18.98 12.06
N LEU A 23 2.44 19.76 12.59
CA LEU A 23 3.41 20.53 11.83
C LEU A 23 4.73 19.76 11.69
N PRO A 24 5.37 19.67 10.51
CA PRO A 24 6.77 19.28 10.42
C PRO A 24 7.66 20.37 11.03
N GLY A 25 8.60 19.99 11.92
CA GLY A 25 9.60 20.88 12.50
C GLY A 25 10.99 20.51 12.06
N GLU A 26 11.90 21.45 12.09
CA GLU A 26 13.31 21.26 11.68
C GLU A 26 14.26 22.03 12.59
N SER A 27 15.34 21.36 13.02
CA SER A 27 16.46 22.02 13.67
C SER A 27 17.17 22.97 12.70
N GLY A 28 17.49 24.17 13.15
CA GLY A 28 18.04 25.25 12.32
C GLY A 28 16.97 26.14 11.67
N TYR A 29 15.68 25.82 11.85
CA TYR A 29 14.53 26.60 11.38
C TYR A 29 13.50 26.82 12.50
N GLU A 30 13.98 27.04 13.73
CA GLU A 30 13.17 27.18 14.93
C GLU A 30 12.15 28.30 14.82
N GLU A 31 12.61 29.50 14.41
CA GLU A 31 11.74 30.68 14.22
C GLU A 31 10.64 30.40 13.20
N LEU A 32 10.98 29.80 12.05
CA LEU A 32 10.01 29.41 11.03
C LEU A 32 9.02 28.38 11.56
N THR A 33 9.52 27.36 12.27
CA THR A 33 8.72 26.28 12.85
C THR A 33 7.68 26.86 13.82
N LEU A 34 8.09 27.68 14.77
CA LEU A 34 7.21 28.27 15.76
C LEU A 34 6.22 29.26 15.13
N LYS A 35 6.66 30.06 14.17
CA LYS A 35 5.81 30.98 13.40
C LYS A 35 4.71 30.23 12.64
N MET A 36 5.05 29.13 11.97
CA MET A 36 4.06 28.35 11.23
C MET A 36 3.16 27.55 12.17
N ALA A 37 3.67 27.08 13.32
CA ALA A 37 2.86 26.43 14.34
C ALA A 37 1.77 27.36 14.87
N GLU A 38 2.10 28.62 15.13
CA GLU A 38 1.11 29.63 15.52
C GLU A 38 0.13 29.95 14.39
N LYS A 39 0.64 30.22 13.18
CA LYS A 39 -0.16 30.57 12.00
C LYS A 39 -1.20 29.51 11.65
N TRP A 40 -0.80 28.24 11.64
CA TRP A 40 -1.70 27.13 11.29
C TRP A 40 -2.44 26.55 12.50
N GLY A 41 -2.22 27.09 13.69
CA GLY A 41 -2.84 26.64 14.94
C GLY A 41 -2.47 25.22 15.31
N ALA A 42 -1.23 24.82 15.08
CA ALA A 42 -0.74 23.47 15.43
C ALA A 42 -0.73 23.26 16.94
N ASP A 43 -0.97 22.03 17.37
CA ASP A 43 -0.83 21.58 18.75
C ASP A 43 0.24 20.50 18.87
N VAL A 44 0.78 20.04 17.75
CA VAL A 44 1.83 19.02 17.66
C VAL A 44 2.88 19.44 16.64
N ILE A 45 4.14 19.28 17.01
CA ILE A 45 5.29 19.38 16.11
C ILE A 45 5.90 17.98 16.00
N ARG A 46 6.23 17.57 14.79
CA ARG A 46 6.88 16.31 14.50
C ARG A 46 8.26 16.51 13.88
N ASP A 47 9.16 15.59 14.15
CA ASP A 47 10.37 15.45 13.33
C ASP A 47 10.05 14.91 11.92
N SER A 48 10.98 15.02 11.01
CA SER A 48 10.98 14.38 9.69
C SER A 48 12.04 13.28 9.66
N ASP A 49 11.94 12.36 8.71
CA ASP A 49 12.92 11.28 8.55
C ASP A 49 14.33 11.88 8.40
N GLY A 50 15.23 11.49 9.31
CA GLY A 50 16.60 11.96 9.33
C GLY A 50 16.80 13.39 9.89
N THR A 51 15.78 14.01 10.48
CA THR A 51 15.87 15.29 11.21
C THR A 51 15.69 15.07 12.71
N VAL A 52 16.23 16.01 13.49
CA VAL A 52 16.07 16.07 14.95
C VAL A 52 15.47 17.43 15.30
N LEU A 53 14.55 17.46 16.27
CA LEU A 53 14.04 18.74 16.80
C LEU A 53 15.03 19.28 17.84
N SER A 54 15.23 20.61 17.83
CA SER A 54 16.05 21.27 18.85
C SER A 54 15.30 21.40 20.18
N ASP A 55 16.05 21.63 21.26
CA ASP A 55 15.49 21.88 22.59
C ASP A 55 14.53 23.07 22.60
N GLU A 56 14.78 24.10 21.76
CA GLU A 56 13.89 25.26 21.63
C GLU A 56 12.48 24.83 21.16
N ILE A 57 12.42 23.89 20.20
CA ILE A 57 11.15 23.37 19.68
C ILE A 57 10.51 22.42 20.69
N THR A 58 11.28 21.47 21.27
CA THR A 58 10.70 20.46 22.16
C THR A 58 10.17 21.04 23.46
N HIS A 59 10.74 22.16 23.92
CA HIS A 59 10.29 22.86 25.12
C HIS A 59 9.31 24.01 24.86
N ALA A 60 8.88 24.21 23.61
CA ALA A 60 7.94 25.30 23.27
C ALA A 60 6.47 25.02 23.67
N GLY A 61 6.18 23.88 24.30
CA GLY A 61 4.85 23.55 24.84
C GLY A 61 3.92 22.82 23.87
N TYR A 62 4.43 22.37 22.72
CA TYR A 62 3.70 21.51 21.78
C TYR A 62 3.83 20.03 22.13
N GLY A 63 2.87 19.21 21.70
CA GLY A 63 3.07 17.76 21.67
C GLY A 63 4.18 17.41 20.66
N ILE A 64 5.05 16.47 21.01
CA ILE A 64 6.18 16.07 20.15
C ILE A 64 5.92 14.67 19.59
N TYR A 65 5.88 14.56 18.27
CA TYR A 65 5.84 13.30 17.55
C TYR A 65 7.22 12.98 17.00
N SER A 66 7.80 11.87 17.45
CA SER A 66 9.09 11.42 16.96
C SER A 66 8.95 10.20 16.09
N THR A 67 9.58 10.26 14.93
CA THR A 67 9.50 9.26 13.87
C THR A 67 10.60 8.21 14.06
N ILE A 68 10.22 6.95 14.01
CA ILE A 68 11.18 5.83 13.98
C ILE A 68 10.84 4.85 12.87
N CYS A 69 11.87 4.27 12.27
CA CYS A 69 11.76 3.07 11.46
C CYS A 69 12.51 1.95 12.18
N ILE A 70 11.75 1.07 12.81
CA ILE A 70 12.28 0.08 13.77
C ILE A 70 13.30 -0.91 13.17
N ILE A 71 13.38 -1.04 11.88
CA ILE A 71 14.30 -1.97 11.19
C ILE A 71 15.46 -1.27 10.47
N ARG A 72 15.52 0.07 10.50
CA ARG A 72 16.55 0.89 9.87
C ARG A 72 17.45 1.56 10.92
N ASP A 73 18.54 2.13 10.46
CA ASP A 73 19.52 2.87 11.30
C ASP A 73 20.28 1.99 12.31
N HIS A 74 20.40 0.70 11.99
CA HIS A 74 21.10 -0.28 12.82
C HIS A 74 22.38 -0.81 12.15
N ASN A 75 23.03 0.01 11.29
CA ASN A 75 24.15 -0.43 10.48
C ASN A 75 25.31 -1.04 11.27
N ALA A 76 25.62 -0.53 12.46
CA ALA A 76 26.68 -1.10 13.30
C ALA A 76 26.38 -2.57 13.65
N TRP A 77 25.16 -2.85 14.13
CA TRP A 77 24.73 -4.20 14.45
C TRP A 77 24.60 -5.08 13.19
N ALA A 78 24.05 -4.52 12.11
CA ALA A 78 23.86 -5.22 10.84
C ALA A 78 25.18 -5.68 10.22
N LYS A 79 26.25 -4.88 10.31
CA LYS A 79 27.61 -5.23 9.83
C LYS A 79 28.21 -6.41 10.57
N GLU A 80 27.91 -6.55 11.86
CA GLU A 80 28.35 -7.68 12.68
C GLU A 80 27.46 -8.93 12.52
N ASN A 81 26.23 -8.76 12.02
CA ASN A 81 25.21 -9.80 11.90
C ASN A 81 24.63 -9.88 10.48
N GLN A 82 25.49 -9.94 9.48
CA GLN A 82 25.07 -9.90 8.07
C GLN A 82 24.25 -11.11 7.61
N ASP A 83 24.27 -12.21 8.35
CA ASP A 83 23.42 -13.38 8.17
C ASP A 83 21.98 -13.20 8.70
N LYS A 84 21.71 -12.08 9.39
CA LYS A 84 20.41 -11.74 9.98
C LYS A 84 19.73 -10.55 9.29
N LEU A 85 20.15 -10.24 8.07
CA LEU A 85 19.47 -9.25 7.22
C LEU A 85 18.21 -9.84 6.59
N GLN A 86 17.27 -8.97 6.23
CA GLN A 86 16.08 -9.37 5.48
C GLN A 86 16.45 -9.98 4.13
N GLN A 87 15.64 -10.93 3.69
CA GLN A 87 15.85 -11.68 2.46
C GLN A 87 14.64 -11.58 1.54
N THR A 88 14.86 -11.92 0.29
CA THR A 88 13.81 -12.09 -0.71
C THR A 88 14.21 -13.17 -1.70
N PHE A 89 13.23 -13.79 -2.36
CA PHE A 89 13.50 -14.54 -3.56
C PHE A 89 13.76 -13.60 -4.73
N LEU A 90 14.83 -13.86 -5.46
CA LEU A 90 15.08 -13.29 -6.77
C LEU A 90 14.90 -14.38 -7.83
N CYS A 91 14.37 -14.01 -8.99
CA CYS A 91 14.23 -14.88 -10.14
C CYS A 91 14.94 -14.27 -11.34
N THR A 92 15.89 -15.00 -11.92
CA THR A 92 16.58 -14.54 -13.12
C THR A 92 15.60 -14.36 -14.27
N PRO A 93 15.82 -13.41 -15.19
CA PRO A 93 15.08 -13.36 -16.44
C PRO A 93 15.20 -14.70 -17.21
N PRO A 94 14.15 -15.12 -17.95
CA PRO A 94 14.22 -16.32 -18.76
C PRO A 94 15.31 -16.26 -19.80
N GLN A 95 16.24 -17.22 -19.79
CA GLN A 95 17.34 -17.35 -20.75
C GLN A 95 17.11 -18.58 -21.63
N ALA A 96 17.24 -18.41 -22.95
CA ALA A 96 17.10 -19.51 -23.91
C ALA A 96 18.39 -20.32 -23.97
N ALA A 97 18.27 -21.64 -23.91
CA ALA A 97 19.40 -22.56 -24.12
C ALA A 97 19.67 -22.76 -25.61
N GLU A 98 20.92 -22.68 -26.03
CA GLU A 98 21.33 -23.00 -27.41
C GLU A 98 21.73 -24.47 -27.60
N SER A 99 21.95 -25.18 -26.51
CA SER A 99 22.37 -26.58 -26.46
C SER A 99 21.69 -27.31 -25.29
N ASP A 100 22.12 -28.52 -24.98
CA ASP A 100 21.70 -29.30 -23.82
C ASP A 100 22.34 -28.83 -22.50
N THR A 101 23.06 -27.70 -22.53
CA THR A 101 23.65 -27.06 -21.36
C THR A 101 23.41 -25.55 -21.39
N LEU A 102 23.29 -24.94 -20.19
CA LEU A 102 23.16 -23.50 -20.04
C LEU A 102 23.81 -23.05 -18.72
N THR A 103 24.50 -21.92 -18.73
CA THR A 103 24.99 -21.30 -17.49
C THR A 103 24.31 -19.93 -17.31
N ILE A 104 23.73 -19.72 -16.16
CA ILE A 104 22.97 -18.51 -15.82
C ILE A 104 23.68 -17.79 -14.67
N GLY A 105 24.14 -16.56 -14.90
CA GLY A 105 24.65 -15.67 -13.86
C GLY A 105 23.51 -15.15 -13.01
N LEU A 106 23.56 -15.39 -11.69
CA LEU A 106 22.43 -15.08 -10.80
C LEU A 106 22.20 -13.58 -10.66
N MET A 107 23.29 -12.79 -10.64
CA MET A 107 23.23 -11.34 -10.41
C MET A 107 23.30 -10.50 -11.70
N ASP A 108 23.40 -11.10 -12.87
CA ASP A 108 23.63 -10.38 -14.16
C ASP A 108 22.56 -9.32 -14.44
N SER A 109 21.32 -9.55 -14.01
CA SER A 109 20.18 -8.66 -14.26
C SER A 109 19.82 -7.78 -13.07
N PHE A 110 20.48 -7.95 -11.92
CA PHE A 110 20.16 -7.23 -10.70
C PHE A 110 21.26 -6.22 -10.37
N PHE A 111 20.91 -5.22 -9.58
CA PHE A 111 21.86 -4.27 -9.04
C PHE A 111 22.62 -4.92 -7.89
N ALA A 112 23.88 -5.28 -8.14
CA ALA A 112 24.68 -6.11 -7.24
C ALA A 112 24.93 -5.46 -5.87
N GLU A 113 24.84 -4.13 -5.76
CA GLU A 113 25.00 -3.42 -4.49
C GLU A 113 23.76 -3.53 -3.59
N GLN A 114 22.59 -3.90 -4.17
CA GLN A 114 21.35 -4.06 -3.41
C GLN A 114 21.25 -5.43 -2.73
N PHE A 115 21.80 -6.46 -3.36
CA PHE A 115 21.61 -7.84 -2.97
C PHE A 115 22.91 -8.60 -2.81
N ARG A 116 22.93 -9.52 -1.87
CA ARG A 116 23.96 -10.54 -1.73
C ARG A 116 23.30 -11.91 -1.73
N ILE A 117 23.79 -12.80 -2.58
CA ILE A 117 23.30 -14.18 -2.67
C ILE A 117 23.41 -14.84 -1.28
N ASN A 118 22.33 -15.48 -0.84
CA ASN A 118 22.37 -16.37 0.32
C ASN A 118 22.67 -17.79 -0.17
N ASP A 119 23.92 -18.18 -0.12
CA ASP A 119 24.42 -19.49 -0.55
C ASP A 119 24.72 -20.44 0.63
N SER A 120 24.08 -20.20 1.78
CA SER A 120 24.14 -21.18 2.88
C SER A 120 23.50 -22.51 2.47
N ALA A 121 23.96 -23.59 3.09
CA ALA A 121 23.44 -24.93 2.78
C ALA A 121 21.92 -25.01 2.93
N GLU A 122 21.38 -24.35 3.96
CA GLU A 122 19.95 -24.30 4.23
C GLU A 122 19.20 -23.49 3.17
N SER A 123 19.81 -22.42 2.64
CA SER A 123 19.21 -21.59 1.59
C SER A 123 19.14 -22.34 0.25
N LEU A 124 20.20 -23.06 -0.11
CA LEU A 124 20.25 -23.84 -1.36
C LEU A 124 19.12 -24.86 -1.48
N GLU A 125 18.59 -25.36 -0.36
CA GLU A 125 17.43 -26.26 -0.36
C GLU A 125 16.15 -25.62 -0.88
N TYR A 126 16.06 -24.29 -0.91
CA TYR A 126 14.90 -23.52 -1.38
C TYR A 126 15.10 -22.94 -2.78
N TRP A 127 16.28 -23.14 -3.39
CA TRP A 127 16.50 -22.69 -4.75
C TRP A 127 15.79 -23.61 -5.74
N GLU A 128 15.28 -23.01 -6.82
CA GLU A 128 14.55 -23.74 -7.85
C GLU A 128 14.95 -23.28 -9.24
N VAL A 129 15.08 -24.26 -10.13
CA VAL A 129 15.29 -24.04 -11.57
C VAL A 129 14.07 -24.51 -12.33
N TYR A 130 13.56 -23.68 -13.23
CA TYR A 130 12.39 -23.99 -14.04
C TYR A 130 12.67 -23.85 -15.53
N ASP A 131 12.20 -24.82 -16.29
CA ASP A 131 11.93 -24.67 -17.71
C ASP A 131 10.62 -23.87 -17.88
N ARG A 132 10.72 -22.60 -18.27
CA ARG A 132 9.56 -21.73 -18.43
C ARG A 132 8.79 -21.95 -19.73
N THR A 133 9.36 -22.69 -20.69
CA THR A 133 8.65 -23.07 -21.90
C THR A 133 7.57 -24.11 -21.61
N THR A 134 7.88 -25.07 -20.74
CA THR A 134 6.96 -26.13 -20.30
C THR A 134 6.38 -25.89 -18.91
N ASN A 135 6.94 -24.93 -18.18
CA ASN A 135 6.68 -24.62 -16.78
C ASN A 135 6.90 -25.84 -15.84
N VAL A 136 7.97 -26.57 -16.08
CA VAL A 136 8.37 -27.76 -15.32
C VAL A 136 9.63 -27.46 -14.51
N LYS A 137 9.64 -27.87 -13.24
CA LYS A 137 10.82 -27.79 -12.39
C LYS A 137 11.90 -28.76 -12.86
N ILE A 138 13.13 -28.27 -12.96
CA ILE A 138 14.33 -29.06 -13.26
C ILE A 138 14.76 -29.80 -11.98
N ASP A 139 15.12 -31.08 -12.11
CA ASP A 139 15.61 -31.88 -10.99
C ASP A 139 16.89 -31.24 -10.41
N ASN A 140 17.05 -31.33 -9.10
CA ASN A 140 18.23 -30.78 -8.42
C ASN A 140 19.54 -31.48 -8.82
N ALA A 141 19.47 -32.67 -9.40
CA ALA A 141 20.61 -33.38 -9.94
C ALA A 141 21.12 -32.84 -11.28
N ASP A 142 20.28 -32.12 -12.01
CA ASP A 142 20.56 -31.61 -13.36
C ASP A 142 21.12 -30.19 -13.38
N TRP A 143 21.37 -29.59 -12.20
CA TRP A 143 22.00 -28.30 -12.08
C TRP A 143 22.98 -28.21 -10.91
N SER A 144 23.91 -27.28 -11.00
CA SER A 144 24.90 -27.02 -9.95
C SER A 144 25.20 -25.53 -9.81
N TYR A 145 25.46 -25.09 -8.57
CA TYR A 145 25.84 -23.74 -8.24
C TYR A 145 27.36 -23.59 -8.14
N ASP A 146 27.93 -22.64 -8.87
CA ASP A 146 29.33 -22.23 -8.79
C ASP A 146 29.42 -20.95 -7.94
N LYS A 147 29.86 -21.10 -6.70
CA LYS A 147 29.97 -19.97 -5.73
C LYS A 147 30.95 -18.89 -6.18
N GLU A 148 32.07 -19.28 -6.81
CA GLU A 148 33.11 -18.32 -7.23
C GLU A 148 32.61 -17.43 -8.37
N LYS A 149 31.79 -17.99 -9.26
CA LYS A 149 31.22 -17.27 -10.41
C LYS A 149 29.83 -16.67 -10.11
N GLY A 150 29.18 -17.06 -9.02
CA GLY A 150 27.78 -16.66 -8.74
C GLY A 150 26.81 -17.11 -9.82
N SER A 151 27.00 -18.32 -10.37
CA SER A 151 26.23 -18.82 -11.49
C SER A 151 25.72 -20.24 -11.26
N VAL A 152 24.60 -20.57 -11.91
CA VAL A 152 24.04 -21.92 -11.96
C VAL A 152 24.25 -22.49 -13.35
N SER A 153 24.80 -23.71 -13.40
CA SER A 153 24.99 -24.48 -14.63
C SER A 153 23.98 -25.60 -14.71
N LEU A 154 23.27 -25.69 -15.83
CA LEU A 154 22.31 -26.72 -16.15
C LEU A 154 22.88 -27.68 -17.19
N SER A 155 22.50 -28.96 -17.09
CA SER A 155 22.90 -30.01 -18.05
C SER A 155 21.73 -30.95 -18.34
N GLY A 156 21.75 -31.60 -19.52
CA GLY A 156 20.67 -32.47 -19.95
C GLY A 156 19.35 -31.79 -20.25
N ILE A 157 19.38 -30.48 -20.49
CA ILE A 157 18.21 -29.65 -20.76
C ILE A 157 17.82 -29.63 -22.23
N ILE A 158 16.60 -29.16 -22.52
CA ILE A 158 16.07 -29.11 -23.91
C ILE A 158 16.54 -27.82 -24.59
N PRO A 159 17.24 -27.90 -25.73
CA PRO A 159 17.63 -26.71 -26.50
C PRO A 159 16.43 -25.88 -26.92
N PHE A 160 16.62 -24.54 -26.98
CA PHE A 160 15.63 -23.53 -27.36
C PHE A 160 14.48 -23.36 -26.37
N HIS A 161 14.48 -24.08 -25.24
CA HIS A 161 13.63 -23.75 -24.10
C HIS A 161 14.24 -22.60 -23.27
N LYS A 162 13.40 -21.94 -22.48
CA LYS A 162 13.79 -20.82 -21.61
C LYS A 162 13.84 -21.28 -20.16
N TYR A 163 14.92 -20.94 -19.49
CA TYR A 163 15.17 -21.35 -18.10
C TYR A 163 15.31 -20.17 -17.17
N THR A 164 14.85 -20.33 -15.94
CA THR A 164 15.02 -19.36 -14.85
C THR A 164 15.58 -20.05 -13.62
N VAL A 165 16.32 -19.28 -12.82
CA VAL A 165 16.76 -19.69 -11.48
C VAL A 165 16.13 -18.78 -10.45
N SER A 166 15.47 -19.36 -9.45
CA SER A 166 14.95 -18.67 -8.29
C SER A 166 15.83 -18.98 -7.09
N PHE A 167 16.30 -17.93 -6.41
CA PHE A 167 17.25 -18.06 -5.32
C PHE A 167 16.99 -17.03 -4.22
N LEU A 168 17.40 -17.32 -2.98
CA LEU A 168 17.33 -16.36 -1.88
C LEU A 168 18.53 -15.40 -1.91
N ALA A 169 18.26 -14.14 -1.65
CA ALA A 169 19.27 -13.11 -1.51
C ALA A 169 19.01 -12.24 -0.28
N TYR A 170 20.07 -11.87 0.43
CA TYR A 170 20.03 -10.84 1.47
C TYR A 170 19.84 -9.48 0.83
N ARG A 171 18.99 -8.65 1.43
CA ARG A 171 18.81 -7.23 1.08
C ARG A 171 19.84 -6.44 1.88
N ILE A 172 20.92 -6.05 1.21
CA ILE A 172 22.06 -5.36 1.84
C ILE A 172 22.00 -3.84 1.69
N TRP A 173 20.99 -3.33 1.00
CA TRP A 173 20.69 -1.91 0.88
C TRP A 173 19.18 -1.68 0.96
N GLU A 174 18.77 -0.86 1.91
CA GLU A 174 17.37 -0.53 2.13
C GLU A 174 16.83 0.36 1.00
N GLU A 175 15.63 0.08 0.51
CA GLU A 175 15.08 0.62 -0.73
C GLU A 175 14.88 2.13 -0.70
N ILE A 176 14.41 2.70 0.40
CA ILE A 176 14.21 4.14 0.52
C ILE A 176 15.54 4.86 0.56
N SER A 177 16.54 4.31 1.26
CA SER A 177 17.88 4.88 1.26
C SER A 177 18.53 4.74 -0.12
N MET A 178 18.33 3.63 -0.80
CA MET A 178 18.79 3.42 -2.17
C MET A 178 18.10 4.39 -3.15
N TYR A 179 16.79 4.57 -3.03
CA TYR A 179 16.03 5.56 -3.82
C TYR A 179 16.60 6.97 -3.61
N ASN A 180 16.80 7.37 -2.38
CA ASN A 180 17.34 8.69 -2.06
C ASN A 180 18.76 8.88 -2.57
N HIS A 181 19.62 7.85 -2.50
CA HIS A 181 20.95 7.90 -3.07
C HIS A 181 20.92 8.06 -4.60
N THR A 182 20.13 7.24 -5.29
CA THR A 182 20.09 7.24 -6.75
C THR A 182 19.31 8.41 -7.34
N THR A 183 18.28 8.91 -6.66
CA THR A 183 17.35 9.93 -7.18
C THR A 183 17.64 11.32 -6.57
N ASN A 184 17.92 11.37 -5.27
CA ASN A 184 18.12 12.62 -4.52
C ASN A 184 19.59 12.90 -4.21
N HIS A 185 20.51 12.06 -4.72
CA HIS A 185 21.96 12.21 -4.56
C HIS A 185 22.43 12.27 -3.11
N TRP A 186 21.81 11.50 -2.21
CA TRP A 186 22.27 11.37 -0.84
C TRP A 186 23.64 10.71 -0.80
N ASP A 187 24.55 11.26 -0.01
CA ASP A 187 25.91 10.77 0.20
C ASP A 187 26.09 9.99 1.52
N LYS A 188 24.99 9.76 2.23
CA LYS A 188 24.99 8.99 3.49
C LYS A 188 25.28 7.51 3.22
N GLU A 189 25.87 6.85 4.21
CA GLU A 189 26.00 5.40 4.19
C GLU A 189 24.64 4.75 3.94
N HIS A 190 24.57 3.77 3.02
CA HIS A 190 23.34 3.05 2.78
C HIS A 190 22.92 2.23 4.01
N LEU A 191 21.62 2.20 4.26
CA LEU A 191 21.05 1.52 5.40
C LEU A 191 20.79 0.05 5.05
N MET A 192 20.99 -0.84 6.04
CA MET A 192 20.72 -2.26 5.93
C MET A 192 19.51 -2.63 6.77
N GLN A 193 18.63 -3.46 6.23
CA GLN A 193 17.42 -3.92 6.92
C GLN A 193 17.71 -5.20 7.70
N ILE A 194 17.53 -5.16 9.00
CA ILE A 194 17.65 -6.34 9.87
C ILE A 194 16.35 -7.13 9.91
N ASP A 195 16.43 -8.47 10.00
CA ASP A 195 15.27 -9.35 10.03
C ASP A 195 14.87 -9.68 11.48
N PRO A 196 13.71 -9.21 11.95
CA PRO A 196 13.23 -9.48 13.30
C PRO A 196 12.79 -10.93 13.53
N ARG A 197 12.82 -11.81 12.53
CA ARG A 197 12.56 -13.25 12.73
C ARG A 197 13.61 -13.92 13.60
N TYR A 198 14.83 -13.42 13.59
CA TYR A 198 15.89 -13.96 14.42
C TYR A 198 15.70 -13.53 15.89
N PRO A 199 15.75 -14.46 16.85
CA PRO A 199 15.59 -14.13 18.27
C PRO A 199 16.57 -13.06 18.75
N GLU A 200 17.82 -13.10 18.28
CA GLU A 200 18.86 -12.12 18.62
C GLU A 200 18.51 -10.72 18.12
N THR A 201 17.88 -10.63 16.94
CA THR A 201 17.39 -9.35 16.40
C THR A 201 16.24 -8.81 17.24
N GLN A 202 15.32 -9.68 17.70
CA GLN A 202 14.23 -9.27 18.58
C GLN A 202 14.75 -8.71 19.91
N GLU A 203 15.71 -9.40 20.53
CA GLU A 203 16.32 -8.94 21.79
C GLU A 203 17.02 -7.60 21.59
N TYR A 204 17.79 -7.46 20.53
CA TYR A 204 18.45 -6.20 20.17
C TYR A 204 17.44 -5.06 19.97
N LEU A 205 16.37 -5.28 19.20
CA LEU A 205 15.35 -4.24 18.92
C LEU A 205 14.58 -3.83 20.19
N LEU A 206 14.26 -4.77 21.08
CA LEU A 206 13.63 -4.44 22.35
C LEU A 206 14.56 -3.62 23.24
N GLY A 207 15.85 -3.98 23.32
CA GLY A 207 16.86 -3.21 24.02
C GLY A 207 17.03 -1.80 23.45
N TRP A 208 17.09 -1.69 22.13
CA TRP A 208 17.16 -0.42 21.43
C TRP A 208 15.93 0.45 21.69
N MET A 209 14.72 -0.09 21.56
CA MET A 209 13.47 0.65 21.82
C MET A 209 13.38 1.17 23.25
N LYS A 210 13.78 0.34 24.21
CA LYS A 210 13.89 0.76 25.60
C LYS A 210 14.82 1.97 25.77
N HIS A 211 16.05 1.87 25.27
CA HIS A 211 17.03 2.95 25.33
C HIS A 211 16.53 4.21 24.62
N TRP A 212 15.89 4.04 23.45
CA TRP A 212 15.32 5.15 22.70
C TRP A 212 14.26 5.90 23.54
N CYS A 213 13.34 5.20 24.18
CA CYS A 213 12.33 5.82 25.05
C CYS A 213 12.95 6.58 26.24
N GLU A 214 14.03 6.05 26.82
CA GLU A 214 14.77 6.68 27.93
C GLU A 214 15.48 7.96 27.51
N THR A 215 15.98 8.02 26.28
CA THR A 215 16.73 9.16 25.74
C THR A 215 15.89 10.22 25.06
N HIS A 216 14.57 9.97 24.87
CA HIS A 216 13.63 10.91 24.25
C HIS A 216 12.47 11.25 25.20
N PRO A 217 12.76 11.90 26.36
CA PRO A 217 11.71 12.16 27.39
C PRO A 217 10.59 13.08 26.88
N ASP A 218 10.91 14.02 25.98
CA ASP A 218 9.95 15.02 25.47
C ASP A 218 8.99 14.46 24.42
N THR A 219 9.29 13.31 23.86
CA THR A 219 8.40 12.64 22.89
C THR A 219 7.10 12.21 23.55
N THR A 220 5.98 12.71 23.05
CA THR A 220 4.64 12.33 23.50
C THR A 220 4.07 11.16 22.69
N VAL A 221 4.42 11.06 21.41
CA VAL A 221 4.00 9.99 20.50
C VAL A 221 5.19 9.46 19.72
N VAL A 222 5.40 8.16 19.84
CA VAL A 222 6.32 7.43 18.95
C VAL A 222 5.57 7.06 17.69
N ARG A 223 6.07 7.55 16.57
CA ARG A 223 5.45 7.35 15.25
C ARG A 223 6.27 6.34 14.45
N PHE A 224 5.76 5.12 14.38
CA PHE A 224 6.36 4.09 13.56
C PHE A 224 6.08 4.36 12.08
N THR A 225 7.13 4.46 11.26
CA THR A 225 7.00 4.61 9.80
C THR A 225 6.82 3.27 9.09
N SER A 226 7.25 2.19 9.72
CA SER A 226 6.92 0.81 9.35
C SER A 226 7.03 -0.06 10.59
N MET A 227 6.44 -1.25 10.56
CA MET A 227 6.74 -2.23 11.59
C MET A 227 7.99 -3.01 11.20
N PHE A 228 7.93 -3.99 10.32
CA PHE A 228 9.11 -4.81 10.06
C PHE A 228 9.38 -5.00 8.57
N TYR A 229 8.33 -5.09 7.75
CA TYR A 229 8.45 -5.39 6.33
C TYR A 229 7.80 -4.29 5.51
N ASN A 230 8.59 -3.62 4.71
CA ASN A 230 8.14 -2.62 3.77
C ASN A 230 8.23 -3.14 2.33
N PHE A 231 7.70 -2.36 1.40
CA PHE A 231 7.83 -2.67 -0.02
C PHE A 231 9.29 -2.81 -0.45
N VAL A 232 9.51 -3.53 -1.54
CA VAL A 232 10.82 -3.69 -2.17
C VAL A 232 10.77 -3.18 -3.60
N TRP A 233 11.75 -2.37 -3.97
CA TRP A 233 12.09 -2.11 -5.36
C TRP A 233 13.28 -2.97 -5.74
N ILE A 234 13.10 -3.89 -6.66
CA ILE A 234 14.18 -4.69 -7.21
C ILE A 234 14.79 -3.92 -8.36
N TRP A 235 16.03 -3.54 -8.22
CA TRP A 235 16.74 -2.72 -9.19
C TRP A 235 17.53 -3.60 -10.17
N GLY A 236 17.42 -3.25 -11.46
CA GLY A 236 18.19 -3.91 -12.51
C GLY A 236 19.62 -3.41 -12.60
N SER A 237 20.49 -4.22 -13.19
CA SER A 237 21.92 -3.94 -13.38
C SER A 237 22.22 -2.80 -14.36
N SER A 238 21.28 -2.37 -15.17
CA SER A 238 21.44 -1.30 -16.16
C SER A 238 20.61 -0.07 -15.83
N GLU A 239 21.10 1.11 -16.25
CA GLU A 239 20.39 2.39 -16.11
C GLU A 239 18.95 2.37 -16.66
N ARG A 240 18.72 1.59 -17.75
CA ARG A 240 17.41 1.51 -18.40
C ARG A 240 16.42 0.62 -17.65
N ASN A 241 16.91 -0.28 -16.81
CA ASN A 241 16.12 -1.27 -16.08
C ASN A 241 16.36 -1.19 -14.58
N ARG A 242 16.51 0.00 -14.03
CA ARG A 242 16.78 0.18 -12.60
C ARG A 242 15.67 -0.36 -11.72
N ASN A 243 14.44 -0.19 -12.14
CA ASN A 243 13.30 -0.72 -11.41
C ASN A 243 12.71 -1.90 -12.18
N LEU A 244 13.14 -3.11 -11.88
CA LEU A 244 12.63 -4.32 -12.49
C LEU A 244 11.27 -4.73 -11.93
N PHE A 245 11.05 -4.44 -10.66
CA PHE A 245 9.87 -4.88 -9.94
C PHE A 245 9.59 -3.99 -8.73
N SER A 246 8.32 -3.70 -8.50
CA SER A 246 7.81 -3.04 -7.30
C SER A 246 6.41 -3.57 -7.02
N ASP A 247 6.22 -4.24 -5.90
CA ASP A 247 4.91 -4.66 -5.43
C ASP A 247 4.70 -4.15 -3.99
N TRP A 248 3.83 -3.17 -3.87
CA TRP A 248 3.57 -2.42 -2.65
C TRP A 248 2.77 -3.19 -1.60
N GLY A 249 2.53 -4.39 -1.72
CA GLY A 249 1.76 -5.13 -0.73
C GLY A 249 2.07 -6.62 -0.77
N SER A 250 3.16 -6.98 -1.42
CA SER A 250 3.54 -8.38 -1.56
C SER A 250 4.15 -8.95 -0.28
N TYR A 251 3.75 -10.15 0.06
CA TYR A 251 4.37 -10.95 1.11
C TYR A 251 5.65 -11.67 0.67
N ASP A 252 6.05 -11.51 -0.58
CA ASP A 252 7.24 -12.17 -1.16
C ASP A 252 8.53 -11.64 -0.55
N PHE A 253 8.47 -10.48 0.07
CA PHE A 253 9.60 -9.81 0.72
C PHE A 253 9.72 -10.13 2.22
N THR A 254 8.90 -11.03 2.73
CA THR A 254 8.93 -11.47 4.12
C THR A 254 9.64 -12.81 4.31
N VAL A 255 10.20 -13.35 3.22
CA VAL A 255 10.85 -14.66 3.24
C VAL A 255 12.26 -14.57 3.81
N SER A 256 12.62 -15.58 4.59
CA SER A 256 13.97 -15.87 5.02
C SER A 256 14.04 -17.36 5.34
N VAL A 257 15.24 -17.91 5.44
CA VAL A 257 15.39 -19.33 5.79
C VAL A 257 14.68 -19.67 7.11
N PRO A 258 14.86 -18.90 8.20
CA PRO A 258 14.10 -19.16 9.43
C PRO A 258 12.58 -19.06 9.26
N ALA A 259 12.09 -18.10 8.49
CA ALA A 259 10.65 -17.94 8.25
C ALA A 259 10.07 -19.16 7.50
N LEU A 260 10.77 -19.65 6.47
CA LEU A 260 10.35 -20.82 5.70
C LEU A 260 10.34 -22.10 6.56
N GLN A 261 11.35 -22.30 7.39
CA GLN A 261 11.45 -23.44 8.32
C GLN A 261 10.37 -23.39 9.42
N GLU A 262 10.11 -22.20 9.99
CA GLU A 262 9.08 -22.02 11.01
C GLU A 262 7.69 -22.23 10.42
N PHE A 263 7.43 -21.74 9.21
CA PHE A 263 6.18 -21.97 8.49
C PHE A 263 5.94 -23.47 8.25
N GLU A 264 6.94 -24.18 7.70
CA GLU A 264 6.85 -25.63 7.46
C GLU A 264 6.52 -26.40 8.76
N LYS A 265 7.15 -26.00 9.86
CA LYS A 265 6.88 -26.61 11.18
C LYS A 265 5.45 -26.32 11.66
N GLN A 266 4.94 -25.11 11.42
CA GLN A 266 3.61 -24.69 11.90
C GLN A 266 2.48 -25.24 11.03
N TYR A 267 2.63 -25.22 9.71
CA TYR A 267 1.56 -25.57 8.75
C TYR A 267 1.68 -27.00 8.22
N GLY A 268 2.80 -27.68 8.43
CA GLY A 268 3.00 -29.09 8.05
C GLY A 268 3.28 -29.29 6.56
N TYR A 269 3.55 -28.24 5.80
CA TYR A 269 3.98 -28.30 4.40
C TYR A 269 4.96 -27.18 4.08
N ARG A 270 5.77 -27.38 3.02
CA ARG A 270 6.84 -26.48 2.63
C ARG A 270 6.36 -25.48 1.57
N MET A 271 6.71 -24.21 1.76
CA MET A 271 6.64 -23.20 0.71
C MET A 271 7.86 -23.31 -0.20
N THR A 272 7.65 -23.06 -1.48
CA THR A 272 8.68 -23.09 -2.52
C THR A 272 8.93 -21.70 -3.09
N ALA A 273 10.02 -21.50 -3.81
CA ALA A 273 10.28 -20.25 -4.50
C ALA A 273 9.15 -19.91 -5.48
N GLU A 274 8.62 -20.92 -6.17
CA GLU A 274 7.55 -20.75 -7.15
C GLU A 274 6.23 -20.28 -6.53
N ASP A 275 5.94 -20.61 -5.27
CA ASP A 275 4.77 -20.11 -4.54
C ASP A 275 4.81 -18.57 -4.36
N PHE A 276 6.00 -17.99 -4.35
CA PHE A 276 6.20 -16.53 -4.26
C PHE A 276 6.39 -15.87 -5.63
N ILE A 277 7.11 -16.51 -6.53
CA ILE A 277 7.49 -15.93 -7.84
C ILE A 277 6.39 -16.10 -8.88
N ASN A 278 5.49 -17.06 -8.71
CA ASN A 278 4.30 -17.24 -9.52
C ASN A 278 4.60 -17.33 -11.03
N LYS A 279 5.26 -18.39 -11.47
CA LYS A 279 5.66 -18.63 -12.88
C LYS A 279 6.59 -17.56 -13.46
N GLY A 280 7.45 -17.00 -12.64
CA GLY A 280 8.35 -15.92 -13.01
C GLY A 280 7.68 -14.54 -13.10
N GLN A 281 6.46 -14.41 -12.58
CA GLN A 281 5.74 -13.15 -12.46
C GLN A 281 5.76 -12.67 -11.02
N LEU A 282 6.28 -11.49 -10.78
CA LEU A 282 6.45 -10.96 -9.43
C LEU A 282 5.26 -10.09 -8.93
N HIS A 283 4.15 -10.03 -9.69
CA HIS A 283 2.98 -9.22 -9.35
C HIS A 283 1.95 -10.03 -8.54
N VAL A 284 2.35 -10.56 -7.41
CA VAL A 284 1.53 -11.50 -6.62
C VAL A 284 0.30 -10.83 -6.03
N THR A 285 0.41 -9.56 -5.62
CA THR A 285 -0.72 -8.79 -5.09
C THR A 285 -1.79 -8.50 -6.15
N HIS A 286 -1.40 -8.35 -7.41
CA HIS A 286 -2.31 -8.09 -8.52
C HIS A 286 -2.96 -9.37 -9.07
N MET A 287 -2.48 -10.53 -8.65
CA MET A 287 -3.03 -11.83 -9.04
C MET A 287 -3.94 -12.37 -7.93
N PRO A 288 -4.95 -13.15 -8.29
CA PRO A 288 -5.74 -13.87 -7.29
C PRO A 288 -4.81 -14.72 -6.40
N GLY A 289 -5.06 -14.72 -5.10
CA GLY A 289 -4.33 -15.55 -4.16
C GLY A 289 -4.74 -17.03 -4.26
N ASN A 290 -4.15 -17.83 -3.39
CA ASN A 290 -4.50 -19.24 -3.20
C ASN A 290 -4.36 -19.60 -1.71
N ALA A 291 -4.70 -20.82 -1.33
CA ALA A 291 -4.65 -21.26 0.07
C ALA A 291 -3.25 -21.11 0.69
N LYS A 292 -2.20 -21.48 -0.03
CA LYS A 292 -0.82 -21.33 0.46
C LYS A 292 -0.45 -19.87 0.73
N LYS A 293 -0.87 -18.96 -0.16
CA LYS A 293 -0.64 -17.52 0.02
C LYS A 293 -1.41 -16.98 1.23
N ALA A 294 -2.66 -17.42 1.41
CA ALA A 294 -3.45 -17.06 2.58
C ALA A 294 -2.81 -17.52 3.90
N ASP A 295 -2.32 -18.77 3.93
CA ASP A 295 -1.61 -19.31 5.09
C ASP A 295 -0.32 -18.55 5.39
N TRP A 296 0.46 -18.20 4.35
CA TRP A 296 1.66 -17.38 4.53
C TRP A 296 1.34 -15.97 5.05
N MET A 297 0.28 -15.34 4.53
CA MET A 297 -0.18 -14.05 5.02
C MET A 297 -0.58 -14.11 6.49
N ALA A 298 -1.32 -15.14 6.90
CA ALA A 298 -1.69 -15.36 8.29
C ALA A 298 -0.45 -15.57 9.18
N PHE A 299 0.50 -16.38 8.73
CA PHE A 299 1.77 -16.63 9.42
C PHE A 299 2.58 -15.35 9.65
N ILE A 300 2.70 -14.48 8.64
CA ILE A 300 3.40 -13.21 8.78
C ILE A 300 2.64 -12.25 9.69
N ASN A 301 1.32 -12.20 9.58
CA ASN A 301 0.47 -11.39 10.44
C ASN A 301 0.63 -11.76 11.92
N ASP A 302 0.60 -13.07 12.24
CA ASP A 302 0.81 -13.58 13.59
C ASP A 302 2.13 -13.09 14.18
N PHE A 303 3.20 -13.17 13.40
CA PHE A 303 4.52 -12.71 13.83
C PHE A 303 4.58 -11.19 14.04
N VAL A 304 4.12 -10.43 13.03
CA VAL A 304 4.21 -8.96 13.07
C VAL A 304 3.37 -8.40 14.23
N ILE A 305 2.17 -8.92 14.45
CA ILE A 305 1.32 -8.53 15.57
C ILE A 305 1.98 -8.88 16.91
N SER A 306 2.44 -10.12 17.07
CA SER A 306 2.96 -10.58 18.36
C SER A 306 4.23 -9.85 18.79
N PHE A 307 5.15 -9.60 17.85
CA PHE A 307 6.37 -8.86 18.15
C PHE A 307 6.12 -7.34 18.19
N GLY A 308 5.30 -6.81 17.29
CA GLY A 308 4.89 -5.41 17.28
C GLY A 308 4.23 -5.00 18.59
N ARG A 309 3.34 -5.84 19.13
CA ARG A 309 2.72 -5.62 20.45
C ARG A 309 3.74 -5.42 21.58
N LYS A 310 4.82 -6.22 21.61
CA LYS A 310 5.87 -6.08 22.62
C LYS A 310 6.56 -4.71 22.56
N LEU A 311 6.79 -4.19 21.32
CA LEU A 311 7.39 -2.87 21.13
C LEU A 311 6.43 -1.75 21.56
N ILE A 312 5.15 -1.87 21.24
CA ILE A 312 4.12 -0.90 21.61
C ILE A 312 3.92 -0.88 23.12
N ASP A 313 3.83 -2.04 23.77
CA ASP A 313 3.74 -2.14 25.22
C ASP A 313 4.96 -1.52 25.92
N MET A 314 6.16 -1.64 25.32
CA MET A 314 7.36 -0.94 25.79
C MET A 314 7.18 0.58 25.71
N VAL A 315 6.72 1.11 24.57
CA VAL A 315 6.43 2.54 24.39
C VAL A 315 5.43 3.03 25.45
N HIS A 316 4.35 2.29 25.67
CA HIS A 316 3.33 2.60 26.68
C HIS A 316 3.88 2.59 28.10
N SER A 317 4.84 1.69 28.41
CA SER A 317 5.47 1.63 29.74
C SER A 317 6.25 2.90 30.10
N TYR A 318 6.62 3.71 29.12
CA TYR A 318 7.24 5.03 29.30
C TYR A 318 6.22 6.18 29.25
N GLY A 319 4.91 5.89 29.29
CA GLY A 319 3.84 6.89 29.26
C GLY A 319 3.66 7.60 27.92
N LYS A 320 4.26 7.04 26.84
CA LYS A 320 4.16 7.59 25.49
C LYS A 320 3.07 6.85 24.70
N LYS A 321 2.48 7.51 23.69
CA LYS A 321 1.57 6.88 22.74
C LYS A 321 2.34 6.30 21.56
N ALA A 322 1.77 5.28 20.92
CA ALA A 322 2.30 4.65 19.71
C ALA A 322 1.34 4.87 18.55
N TYR A 323 1.81 5.54 17.50
CA TYR A 323 1.08 5.69 16.25
C TYR A 323 1.82 4.94 15.13
N VAL A 324 1.07 4.43 14.17
CA VAL A 324 1.65 3.89 12.94
C VAL A 324 1.34 4.84 11.77
N PHE A 325 2.39 5.15 11.02
CA PHE A 325 2.24 5.83 9.74
C PHE A 325 1.92 4.76 8.70
N TYR A 326 0.67 4.75 8.29
CA TYR A 326 0.17 3.73 7.41
C TYR A 326 0.15 4.24 5.97
N ASP A 327 1.04 3.67 5.20
CA ASP A 327 1.06 3.79 3.75
C ASP A 327 0.77 2.42 3.13
N ASP A 328 0.64 2.33 1.85
CA ASP A 328 0.35 1.10 1.10
C ASP A 328 1.51 0.11 1.04
N SER A 329 2.63 0.44 1.65
CA SER A 329 3.89 -0.28 1.51
C SER A 329 4.23 -1.24 2.66
N TRP A 330 3.38 -1.36 3.69
CA TRP A 330 3.70 -2.16 4.86
C TRP A 330 3.03 -3.52 4.84
N VAL A 331 3.80 -4.57 5.04
CA VAL A 331 3.35 -5.96 5.00
C VAL A 331 3.19 -6.51 6.41
N GLY A 332 2.08 -7.19 6.65
CA GLY A 332 1.72 -7.75 7.96
C GLY A 332 1.07 -6.75 8.92
N VAL A 333 0.77 -5.53 8.47
CA VAL A 333 0.13 -4.45 9.25
C VAL A 333 -1.15 -4.02 8.52
N GLU A 334 -2.00 -4.97 8.18
CA GLU A 334 -3.25 -4.69 7.48
C GLU A 334 -4.30 -4.10 8.44
N PRO A 335 -4.61 -2.79 8.36
CA PRO A 335 -5.48 -2.12 9.33
C PRO A 335 -6.95 -2.52 9.21
N TYR A 336 -7.32 -3.18 8.12
CA TYR A 336 -8.69 -3.60 7.83
C TYR A 336 -8.94 -5.08 8.13
N ASN A 337 -7.92 -5.83 8.58
CA ASN A 337 -8.17 -7.15 9.13
C ASN A 337 -8.64 -7.04 10.59
N GLY A 338 -9.42 -8.01 11.04
CA GLY A 338 -10.00 -8.02 12.39
C GLY A 338 -8.98 -8.13 13.54
N ARG A 339 -7.69 -8.23 13.24
CA ARG A 339 -6.60 -8.41 14.21
C ARG A 339 -5.74 -7.15 14.42
N PHE A 340 -5.97 -6.09 13.62
CA PHE A 340 -5.16 -4.87 13.74
C PHE A 340 -5.18 -4.28 15.15
N GLN A 341 -6.30 -4.35 15.86
CA GLN A 341 -6.45 -3.86 17.22
C GLN A 341 -5.53 -4.59 18.23
N GLU A 342 -5.09 -5.81 17.92
CA GLU A 342 -4.18 -6.58 18.78
C GLU A 342 -2.79 -5.92 18.91
N PHE A 343 -2.40 -5.04 17.98
CA PHE A 343 -1.18 -4.23 18.12
C PHE A 343 -1.25 -3.27 19.31
N GLY A 344 -2.41 -2.66 19.57
CA GLY A 344 -2.60 -1.66 20.60
C GLY A 344 -2.13 -0.25 20.22
N PHE A 345 -2.11 0.09 18.94
CA PHE A 345 -1.82 1.46 18.48
C PHE A 345 -2.87 2.44 18.99
N ASP A 346 -2.42 3.62 19.42
CA ASP A 346 -3.27 4.76 19.82
C ASP A 346 -3.74 5.59 18.63
N GLY A 347 -3.11 5.45 17.48
CA GLY A 347 -3.48 6.21 16.30
C GLY A 347 -2.87 5.69 15.00
N LEU A 348 -3.52 6.10 13.92
CA LEU A 348 -3.13 5.80 12.54
C LEU A 348 -2.92 7.11 11.80
N ILE A 349 -1.82 7.20 11.06
CA ILE A 349 -1.50 8.31 10.17
C ILE A 349 -1.48 7.79 8.75
N LYS A 350 -2.24 8.41 7.83
CA LYS A 350 -2.28 8.00 6.43
C LYS A 350 -2.00 9.17 5.49
N CYS A 351 -1.15 8.91 4.47
CA CYS A 351 -1.01 9.78 3.32
C CYS A 351 -2.31 9.81 2.52
N VAL A 352 -2.73 10.98 2.07
CA VAL A 352 -3.94 11.11 1.29
C VAL A 352 -3.76 12.05 0.09
N PHE A 353 -4.10 11.56 -1.08
CA PHE A 353 -4.19 12.31 -2.33
C PHE A 353 -5.65 12.59 -2.70
N SER A 354 -6.56 11.79 -2.18
CA SER A 354 -7.94 11.71 -2.61
C SER A 354 -8.89 11.41 -1.44
N GLY A 355 -10.18 11.53 -1.70
CA GLY A 355 -11.20 11.36 -0.67
C GLY A 355 -11.37 9.94 -0.19
N TYR A 356 -11.21 8.94 -1.08
CA TYR A 356 -11.40 7.56 -0.64
C TYR A 356 -10.33 7.11 0.37
N GLU A 357 -9.11 7.61 0.26
CA GLU A 357 -8.04 7.32 1.22
C GLU A 357 -8.35 7.90 2.61
N ALA A 358 -8.97 9.08 2.66
CA ALA A 358 -9.46 9.65 3.92
C ALA A 358 -10.55 8.76 4.54
N ARG A 359 -11.47 8.22 3.74
CA ARG A 359 -12.49 7.27 4.22
C ARG A 359 -11.89 5.94 4.65
N LEU A 360 -10.87 5.44 3.96
CA LEU A 360 -10.14 4.25 4.39
C LEU A 360 -9.49 4.48 5.76
N CYS A 361 -8.82 5.62 5.96
CA CYS A 361 -8.24 5.97 7.26
C CYS A 361 -9.29 5.97 8.38
N ALA A 362 -10.40 6.66 8.15
CA ALA A 362 -11.50 6.75 9.14
C ALA A 362 -12.18 5.40 9.44
N GLY A 363 -12.04 4.42 8.54
CA GLY A 363 -12.60 3.08 8.71
C GLY A 363 -11.76 2.15 9.59
N VAL A 364 -10.58 2.56 10.02
CA VAL A 364 -9.72 1.78 10.90
C VAL A 364 -10.14 1.99 12.37
N ASP A 365 -10.24 0.91 13.12
CA ASP A 365 -10.61 0.97 14.53
C ASP A 365 -9.38 1.30 15.40
N VAL A 366 -9.11 2.60 15.55
CA VAL A 366 -8.08 3.17 16.43
C VAL A 366 -8.60 4.45 17.09
N PRO A 367 -8.07 4.85 18.26
CA PRO A 367 -8.52 6.06 18.96
C PRO A 367 -8.32 7.37 18.18
N THR A 368 -7.27 7.49 17.37
CA THR A 368 -6.93 8.74 16.65
C THR A 368 -6.64 8.48 15.19
N HIS A 369 -7.29 9.25 14.32
CA HIS A 369 -7.06 9.23 12.88
C HIS A 369 -6.40 10.53 12.43
N GLU A 370 -5.26 10.44 11.79
CA GLU A 370 -4.54 11.59 11.25
C GLU A 370 -4.33 11.44 9.74
N LEU A 371 -4.61 12.50 8.98
CA LEU A 371 -4.29 12.56 7.56
C LEU A 371 -3.03 13.38 7.31
N ARG A 372 -2.17 12.84 6.47
CA ARG A 372 -1.02 13.55 5.93
C ARG A 372 -1.38 14.09 4.56
N LEU A 373 -1.60 15.40 4.48
CA LEU A 373 -2.08 16.08 3.28
C LEU A 373 -0.98 16.25 2.23
N HIS A 374 -1.36 16.24 0.97
CA HIS A 374 -0.53 16.62 -0.17
C HIS A 374 -0.81 18.08 -0.61
N PRO A 375 0.15 18.76 -1.28
CA PRO A 375 1.48 18.23 -1.63
C PRO A 375 2.39 18.12 -0.40
N TYR A 376 3.22 17.09 -0.39
CA TYR A 376 4.31 17.04 0.58
C TYR A 376 5.29 18.18 0.32
N LEU A 377 5.92 18.64 1.39
CA LEU A 377 6.95 19.68 1.35
C LEU A 377 8.26 19.09 0.81
N PHE A 378 8.24 18.77 -0.49
CA PHE A 378 9.40 18.32 -1.26
C PHE A 378 9.58 19.21 -2.49
N PRO A 379 10.83 19.36 -3.01
CA PRO A 379 11.08 20.14 -4.22
C PRO A 379 10.30 19.61 -5.43
N VAL A 380 10.17 18.28 -5.54
CA VAL A 380 9.43 17.58 -6.59
C VAL A 380 8.34 16.70 -6.00
N GLY A 381 7.23 16.63 -6.66
CA GLY A 381 6.13 15.72 -6.35
C GLY A 381 6.34 14.34 -6.99
N LEU A 382 5.32 13.49 -6.83
CA LEU A 382 5.30 12.19 -7.48
C LEU A 382 5.36 12.34 -9.01
N GLY A 383 6.16 11.48 -9.65
CA GLY A 383 6.44 11.58 -11.09
C GLY A 383 7.45 12.66 -11.47
N GLY A 384 8.13 13.28 -10.50
CA GLY A 384 9.19 14.26 -10.74
C GLY A 384 8.73 15.66 -11.14
N ALA A 385 7.43 15.96 -11.03
CA ALA A 385 6.91 17.29 -11.32
C ALA A 385 7.37 18.31 -10.26
N PRO A 386 7.80 19.53 -10.65
CA PRO A 386 8.16 20.59 -9.71
C PRO A 386 7.00 20.92 -8.74
N THR A 387 7.30 21.03 -7.45
CA THR A 387 6.33 21.40 -6.40
C THR A 387 6.84 22.62 -5.63
N PHE A 388 7.76 22.43 -4.66
CA PHE A 388 8.36 23.52 -3.88
C PHE A 388 9.72 23.95 -4.47
N MET A 389 9.75 24.18 -5.76
CA MET A 389 10.91 24.66 -6.51
C MET A 389 10.46 25.50 -7.70
N GLU A 390 11.41 26.07 -8.44
CA GLU A 390 11.12 26.84 -9.65
C GLU A 390 10.26 26.04 -10.65
N GLY A 391 9.18 26.66 -11.13
CA GLY A 391 8.19 26.02 -12.02
C GLY A 391 7.06 25.29 -11.29
N GLY A 392 7.14 25.12 -9.97
CA GLY A 392 6.08 24.49 -9.16
C GLY A 392 4.98 25.48 -8.74
N ASN A 393 3.81 24.93 -8.41
CA ASN A 393 2.69 25.69 -7.85
C ASN A 393 2.01 24.91 -6.72
N PRO A 394 2.65 24.84 -5.53
CA PRO A 394 2.15 24.05 -4.41
C PRO A 394 0.77 24.51 -3.92
N THR A 395 0.43 25.79 -4.08
CA THR A 395 -0.91 26.30 -3.73
C THR A 395 -2.00 25.70 -4.61
N LEU A 396 -1.75 25.59 -5.92
CA LEU A 396 -2.69 24.96 -6.85
C LEU A 396 -2.84 23.47 -6.55
N ASP A 397 -1.74 22.79 -6.27
CA ASP A 397 -1.74 21.37 -5.93
C ASP A 397 -2.50 21.12 -4.63
N ALA A 398 -2.23 21.91 -3.58
CA ALA A 398 -2.98 21.84 -2.33
C ALA A 398 -4.48 22.03 -2.54
N LYS A 399 -4.90 22.98 -3.40
CA LYS A 399 -6.32 23.17 -3.73
C LYS A 399 -6.95 21.96 -4.39
N LYS A 400 -6.24 21.32 -5.31
CA LYS A 400 -6.73 20.11 -6.01
C LYS A 400 -6.93 18.96 -5.01
N TYR A 401 -5.90 18.63 -4.22
CA TYR A 401 -5.97 17.54 -3.25
C TYR A 401 -6.99 17.81 -2.16
N TRP A 402 -7.01 19.02 -1.58
CA TRP A 402 -7.97 19.37 -0.54
C TRP A 402 -9.42 19.27 -0.99
N ASN A 403 -9.74 19.63 -2.22
CA ASN A 403 -11.10 19.50 -2.74
C ASN A 403 -11.63 18.06 -2.69
N SER A 404 -10.79 17.07 -2.98
CA SER A 404 -11.15 15.64 -2.91
C SER A 404 -11.23 15.18 -1.46
N VAL A 405 -10.22 15.47 -0.66
CA VAL A 405 -10.15 15.08 0.77
C VAL A 405 -11.31 15.68 1.56
N ARG A 406 -11.53 17.00 1.43
CA ARG A 406 -12.62 17.72 2.11
C ARG A 406 -13.99 17.09 1.86
N ARG A 407 -14.25 16.67 0.63
CA ARG A 407 -15.52 16.00 0.26
C ARG A 407 -15.75 14.73 1.08
N ALA A 408 -14.71 13.95 1.30
CA ALA A 408 -14.77 12.73 2.12
C ALA A 408 -14.89 13.04 3.62
N LEU A 409 -14.22 14.10 4.10
CA LEU A 409 -14.29 14.53 5.50
C LEU A 409 -15.71 14.90 5.94
N LEU A 410 -16.56 15.33 5.03
CA LEU A 410 -17.99 15.54 5.32
C LEU A 410 -18.74 14.23 5.62
N ARG A 411 -18.14 13.08 5.35
CA ARG A 411 -18.73 11.75 5.54
C ARG A 411 -18.01 10.88 6.57
N ALA A 412 -16.75 11.22 6.88
CA ALA A 412 -15.89 10.42 7.72
C ALA A 412 -15.17 11.30 8.74
N LYS A 413 -15.27 10.96 10.02
CA LYS A 413 -14.60 11.69 11.10
C LYS A 413 -13.10 11.39 11.04
N ILE A 414 -12.32 12.47 11.04
CA ILE A 414 -10.87 12.48 11.19
C ILE A 414 -10.53 13.43 12.35
N ASP A 415 -9.58 13.05 13.17
CA ASP A 415 -9.24 13.77 14.39
C ASP A 415 -8.19 14.85 14.14
N ARG A 416 -7.28 14.61 13.19
CA ARG A 416 -6.12 15.46 12.92
C ARG A 416 -5.76 15.49 11.45
N ILE A 417 -5.16 16.59 11.02
CA ILE A 417 -4.48 16.71 9.73
C ILE A 417 -3.05 17.19 9.95
N GLY A 418 -2.17 17.00 8.98
CA GLY A 418 -0.81 17.52 9.03
C GLY A 418 -0.15 17.47 7.66
N LEU A 419 1.07 18.03 7.59
CA LEU A 419 1.90 18.03 6.38
C LEU A 419 3.07 17.06 6.50
N GLY A 420 3.53 16.53 5.37
CA GLY A 420 4.74 15.73 5.23
C GLY A 420 5.88 16.57 4.64
N GLY A 421 7.14 16.09 4.75
CA GLY A 421 8.31 16.73 4.17
C GLY A 421 8.96 17.80 5.05
N TYR A 422 9.67 18.73 4.42
CA TYR A 422 10.58 19.70 5.05
C TYR A 422 10.00 21.10 5.07
N LEU A 423 9.86 21.68 6.27
CA LEU A 423 9.15 22.96 6.46
C LEU A 423 9.84 24.14 5.79
N HIS A 424 11.18 24.20 5.77
CA HIS A 424 11.93 25.32 5.20
C HIS A 424 11.53 25.63 3.74
N LEU A 425 11.04 24.63 3.01
CA LEU A 425 10.64 24.81 1.61
C LEU A 425 9.46 25.75 1.42
N VAL A 426 8.67 26.05 2.46
CA VAL A 426 7.52 26.95 2.35
C VAL A 426 7.90 28.42 2.32
N GLU A 427 9.14 28.80 2.67
CA GLU A 427 9.58 30.20 2.73
C GLU A 427 9.39 30.94 1.40
N GLY A 428 9.59 30.24 0.28
CA GLY A 428 9.39 30.78 -1.07
C GLY A 428 7.93 30.86 -1.53
N PHE A 429 6.96 30.39 -0.71
CA PHE A 429 5.57 30.21 -1.13
C PHE A 429 4.56 30.75 -0.10
N PRO A 430 4.52 32.08 0.15
CA PRO A 430 3.65 32.67 1.17
C PRO A 430 2.15 32.43 0.91
N ASP A 431 1.72 32.37 -0.35
CA ASP A 431 0.36 32.07 -0.76
C ASP A 431 -0.05 30.62 -0.41
N PHE A 432 0.89 29.70 -0.42
CA PHE A 432 0.68 28.34 0.10
C PHE A 432 0.46 28.37 1.61
N CYS A 433 1.29 29.11 2.35
CA CYS A 433 1.14 29.26 3.80
C CYS A 433 -0.24 29.84 4.19
N ASP A 434 -0.71 30.86 3.45
CA ASP A 434 -2.02 31.46 3.67
C ASP A 434 -3.17 30.53 3.28
N TYR A 435 -2.94 29.65 2.31
CA TYR A 435 -3.94 28.65 1.93
C TYR A 435 -4.04 27.52 2.95
N ILE A 436 -2.93 27.02 3.48
CA ILE A 436 -2.92 25.97 4.52
C ILE A 436 -3.58 26.45 5.81
N GLU A 437 -3.42 27.73 6.19
CA GLU A 437 -4.16 28.32 7.30
C GLU A 437 -5.67 28.15 7.11
N LYS A 438 -6.20 28.49 5.93
CA LYS A 438 -7.62 28.29 5.60
C LYS A 438 -8.03 26.83 5.61
N VAL A 439 -7.17 25.92 5.14
CA VAL A 439 -7.41 24.47 5.19
C VAL A 439 -7.52 23.98 6.63
N ALA A 440 -6.63 24.46 7.51
CA ALA A 440 -6.64 24.09 8.92
C ALA A 440 -7.93 24.56 9.63
N ASP A 441 -8.37 25.79 9.34
CA ASP A 441 -9.61 26.35 9.90
C ASP A 441 -10.85 25.61 9.38
N GLU A 442 -10.92 25.37 8.07
CA GLU A 442 -12.00 24.57 7.46
C GLU A 442 -12.05 23.16 8.03
N PHE A 443 -10.89 22.52 8.24
CA PHE A 443 -10.82 21.21 8.88
C PHE A 443 -11.41 21.23 10.30
N ARG A 444 -11.03 22.23 11.13
CA ARG A 444 -11.57 22.38 12.49
C ARG A 444 -13.09 22.56 12.48
N LEU A 445 -13.59 23.35 11.53
CA LEU A 445 -15.04 23.53 11.36
C LEU A 445 -15.71 22.19 11.00
N ILE A 446 -15.19 21.42 10.05
CA ILE A 446 -15.73 20.11 9.67
C ILE A 446 -15.69 19.14 10.87
N ARG A 447 -14.58 19.12 11.61
CA ARG A 447 -14.43 18.29 12.81
C ARG A 447 -15.49 18.65 13.86
N SER A 448 -15.75 19.94 14.08
CA SER A 448 -16.77 20.39 15.03
C SER A 448 -18.19 19.91 14.67
N PHE A 449 -18.49 19.74 13.38
CA PHE A 449 -19.78 19.15 12.96
C PHE A 449 -19.87 17.66 13.34
N HIS A 450 -18.78 16.91 13.18
CA HIS A 450 -18.73 15.50 13.63
C HIS A 450 -18.83 15.36 15.17
N ASP A 451 -18.30 16.32 15.91
CA ASP A 451 -18.43 16.36 17.38
C ASP A 451 -19.86 16.71 17.82
N ALA A 452 -20.59 17.43 16.98
CA ALA A 452 -21.99 17.81 17.23
C ALA A 452 -23.02 16.74 16.79
N GLY A 453 -22.64 15.82 15.89
CA GLY A 453 -23.56 14.78 15.42
C GLY A 453 -23.00 13.93 14.28
N GLU A 454 -23.74 12.87 13.95
CA GLU A 454 -23.38 11.96 12.88
C GLU A 454 -23.74 12.52 11.50
N PRO A 455 -22.92 12.30 10.47
CA PRO A 455 -23.26 12.71 9.11
C PRO A 455 -24.46 11.93 8.58
N TYR A 456 -25.29 12.61 7.78
CA TYR A 456 -26.39 11.93 7.09
C TYR A 456 -25.87 10.83 6.17
N ARG A 457 -26.52 9.66 6.27
CA ARG A 457 -26.27 8.51 5.40
C ARG A 457 -27.59 7.99 4.82
N ILE A 458 -27.56 7.58 3.58
CA ILE A 458 -28.66 6.81 2.99
C ILE A 458 -28.50 5.34 3.36
N LYS A 459 -29.60 4.59 3.29
CA LYS A 459 -29.60 3.17 3.72
C LYS A 459 -28.89 2.23 2.75
N THR A 460 -28.57 2.70 1.53
CA THR A 460 -27.90 1.87 0.51
C THR A 460 -26.50 1.50 0.95
N ARG A 461 -26.20 0.21 0.98
CA ARG A 461 -24.94 -0.38 1.35
C ARG A 461 -24.22 -0.87 0.11
N VAL A 462 -23.07 -0.31 -0.19
CA VAL A 462 -22.27 -0.60 -1.38
C VAL A 462 -21.09 -1.49 -1.00
N ALA A 463 -20.84 -2.53 -1.77
CA ALA A 463 -19.64 -3.37 -1.64
C ALA A 463 -18.81 -3.34 -2.92
N VAL A 464 -17.51 -3.23 -2.76
CA VAL A 464 -16.52 -3.44 -3.82
C VAL A 464 -15.99 -4.87 -3.68
N LEU A 465 -16.20 -5.67 -4.71
CA LEU A 465 -15.88 -7.10 -4.73
C LEU A 465 -14.54 -7.32 -5.42
N HIS A 466 -13.59 -7.90 -4.71
CA HIS A 466 -12.31 -8.36 -5.26
C HIS A 466 -11.71 -9.48 -4.40
N TYR A 467 -10.66 -10.13 -4.87
CA TYR A 467 -10.11 -11.32 -4.20
C TYR A 467 -9.71 -11.07 -2.74
N TRP A 468 -9.06 -9.94 -2.45
CA TRP A 468 -8.51 -9.64 -1.13
C TRP A 468 -9.54 -9.14 -0.11
N GLY A 469 -10.68 -8.64 -0.56
CA GLY A 469 -11.70 -8.06 0.32
C GLY A 469 -11.14 -6.98 1.24
N SER A 470 -11.59 -6.97 2.48
CA SER A 470 -11.15 -5.98 3.48
C SER A 470 -9.68 -6.11 3.87
N LEU A 471 -9.09 -7.30 3.71
CA LEU A 471 -7.70 -7.56 4.08
C LEU A 471 -6.71 -6.65 3.32
N ARG A 472 -6.99 -6.39 2.04
CA ARG A 472 -6.10 -5.65 1.14
C ARG A 472 -6.73 -4.41 0.51
N SER A 473 -7.78 -3.86 1.10
CA SER A 473 -8.44 -2.66 0.59
C SER A 473 -7.50 -1.45 0.52
N TRP A 474 -6.53 -1.38 1.42
CA TRP A 474 -5.50 -0.35 1.45
C TRP A 474 -4.53 -0.40 0.27
N THR A 475 -4.35 -1.56 -0.39
CA THR A 475 -3.45 -1.68 -1.55
C THR A 475 -3.91 -0.87 -2.76
N LEU A 476 -5.13 -0.36 -2.73
CA LEU A 476 -5.62 0.60 -3.74
C LEU A 476 -4.98 1.98 -3.61
N SER A 477 -4.44 2.30 -2.43
CA SER A 477 -3.82 3.58 -2.13
C SER A 477 -2.37 3.60 -2.63
N GLY A 478 -1.92 4.72 -3.20
CA GLY A 478 -0.55 4.90 -3.68
C GLY A 478 -0.21 4.22 -5.01
N HIS A 479 -1.09 3.38 -5.53
CA HIS A 479 -0.87 2.61 -6.76
C HIS A 479 -1.39 3.29 -8.04
N PHE A 480 -1.49 4.60 -8.05
CA PHE A 480 -1.99 5.36 -9.20
C PHE A 480 -1.11 5.26 -10.47
N HIS A 481 0.07 4.67 -10.36
CA HIS A 481 0.90 4.30 -11.51
C HIS A 481 0.59 2.89 -12.04
N GLU A 482 -0.21 2.11 -11.31
CA GLU A 482 -0.57 0.74 -11.66
C GLU A 482 -1.85 0.72 -12.48
N THR A 483 -1.75 0.52 -13.77
CA THR A 483 -2.89 0.59 -14.71
C THR A 483 -4.00 -0.40 -14.41
N TYR A 484 -3.69 -1.54 -13.78
CA TYR A 484 -4.67 -2.58 -13.41
C TYR A 484 -5.68 -2.13 -12.36
N MET A 485 -5.36 -1.09 -11.58
CA MET A 485 -6.14 -0.64 -10.44
C MET A 485 -6.87 0.69 -10.68
N HIS A 486 -6.64 1.33 -11.84
CA HIS A 486 -7.21 2.66 -12.11
C HIS A 486 -8.72 2.67 -11.99
N ASP A 487 -9.41 1.66 -12.49
CA ASP A 487 -10.88 1.58 -12.41
C ASP A 487 -11.36 1.59 -10.95
N LEU A 488 -10.71 0.79 -10.10
CA LEU A 488 -11.05 0.70 -8.67
C LEU A 488 -10.75 2.00 -7.94
N ILE A 489 -9.61 2.65 -8.22
CA ILE A 489 -9.26 3.94 -7.65
C ILE A 489 -10.32 4.99 -8.00
N HIS A 490 -10.72 5.06 -9.27
CA HIS A 490 -11.72 6.02 -9.72
C HIS A 490 -13.12 5.73 -9.16
N ILE A 491 -13.52 4.46 -9.07
CA ILE A 491 -14.78 4.04 -8.44
C ILE A 491 -14.79 4.46 -6.96
N ASN A 492 -13.74 4.14 -6.23
CA ASN A 492 -13.65 4.49 -4.81
C ASN A 492 -13.65 6.00 -4.59
N GLU A 493 -12.95 6.76 -5.45
CA GLU A 493 -12.97 8.22 -5.39
C GLU A 493 -14.37 8.78 -5.71
N ALA A 494 -15.07 8.24 -6.69
CA ALA A 494 -16.45 8.63 -6.99
C ALA A 494 -17.39 8.37 -5.80
N LEU A 495 -17.22 7.25 -5.12
CA LEU A 495 -18.03 6.87 -3.96
C LEU A 495 -17.68 7.70 -2.71
N SER A 496 -16.47 8.23 -2.60
CA SER A 496 -15.95 8.85 -1.37
C SER A 496 -16.79 10.03 -0.86
N GLY A 497 -17.36 10.81 -1.75
CA GLY A 497 -18.21 11.95 -1.41
C GLY A 497 -19.70 11.61 -1.23
N LEU A 498 -20.11 10.39 -1.55
CA LEU A 498 -21.50 9.98 -1.44
C LEU A 498 -21.86 9.59 0.00
N PRO A 499 -23.12 9.85 0.43
CA PRO A 499 -23.57 9.48 1.77
C PRO A 499 -23.94 8.00 1.87
N VAL A 500 -23.10 7.11 1.35
CA VAL A 500 -23.29 5.65 1.36
C VAL A 500 -22.21 4.98 2.20
N ASP A 501 -22.52 3.85 2.79
CA ASP A 501 -21.51 2.98 3.38
C ASP A 501 -20.88 2.12 2.29
N VAL A 502 -19.53 2.08 2.27
CA VAL A 502 -18.75 1.30 1.31
C VAL A 502 -17.97 0.25 2.07
N LYS A 503 -18.09 -1.00 1.66
CA LYS A 503 -17.33 -2.15 2.18
C LYS A 503 -16.49 -2.77 1.06
N PHE A 504 -15.38 -3.40 1.46
CA PHE A 504 -14.62 -4.28 0.58
C PHE A 504 -14.94 -5.72 0.97
N ILE A 505 -15.35 -6.53 0.01
CA ILE A 505 -15.73 -7.93 0.23
C ILE A 505 -14.94 -8.85 -0.71
N SER A 506 -14.61 -10.03 -0.22
CA SER A 506 -13.99 -11.08 -1.02
C SER A 506 -15.02 -12.00 -1.65
N PHE A 507 -14.58 -12.83 -2.60
CA PHE A 507 -15.42 -13.88 -3.18
C PHE A 507 -15.86 -14.91 -2.13
N GLU A 508 -15.01 -15.16 -1.13
CA GLU A 508 -15.35 -16.05 -0.02
C GLU A 508 -16.43 -15.44 0.90
N ASP A 509 -16.37 -14.13 1.14
CA ASP A 509 -17.40 -13.42 1.90
C ASP A 509 -18.78 -13.58 1.24
N VAL A 510 -18.83 -13.58 -0.11
CA VAL A 510 -20.08 -13.79 -0.86
C VAL A 510 -20.65 -15.17 -0.55
N LYS A 511 -19.84 -16.22 -0.62
CA LYS A 511 -20.25 -17.60 -0.28
C LYS A 511 -20.68 -17.73 1.18
N ASN A 512 -20.03 -17.01 2.07
CA ASN A 512 -20.36 -16.96 3.50
C ASN A 512 -21.57 -16.08 3.84
N GLY A 513 -22.29 -15.57 2.83
CA GLY A 513 -23.60 -14.93 2.98
C GLY A 513 -23.59 -13.45 3.32
N ILE A 514 -22.49 -12.72 3.01
CA ILE A 514 -22.39 -11.26 3.21
C ILE A 514 -23.44 -10.48 2.42
N LEU A 515 -23.99 -11.04 1.33
CA LEU A 515 -24.91 -10.36 0.43
C LEU A 515 -26.21 -9.90 1.10
N LYS A 516 -26.64 -10.52 2.21
CA LYS A 516 -27.76 -10.05 3.05
C LYS A 516 -27.57 -8.65 3.62
N ASP A 517 -26.31 -8.22 3.75
CA ASP A 517 -25.88 -6.95 4.31
C ASP A 517 -25.41 -5.94 3.26
N VAL A 518 -25.72 -6.20 1.98
CA VAL A 518 -25.29 -5.40 0.82
C VAL A 518 -26.46 -5.19 -0.12
N ASP A 519 -26.58 -4.00 -0.69
CA ASP A 519 -27.61 -3.64 -1.67
C ASP A 519 -27.02 -3.49 -3.08
N VAL A 520 -25.73 -3.11 -3.19
CA VAL A 520 -24.99 -2.93 -4.44
C VAL A 520 -23.65 -3.62 -4.35
N VAL A 521 -23.31 -4.45 -5.32
CA VAL A 521 -21.98 -5.05 -5.50
C VAL A 521 -21.35 -4.49 -6.77
N ILE A 522 -20.13 -3.97 -6.66
CA ILE A 522 -19.33 -3.50 -7.79
C ILE A 522 -18.15 -4.44 -7.97
N ASN A 523 -18.04 -5.08 -9.14
CA ASN A 523 -16.88 -5.85 -9.54
C ASN A 523 -16.19 -5.14 -10.72
N ALA A 524 -14.90 -4.89 -10.62
CA ALA A 524 -14.17 -4.10 -11.59
C ALA A 524 -12.74 -4.66 -11.77
N GLY A 525 -12.11 -4.26 -12.85
CA GLY A 525 -10.72 -4.55 -13.10
C GLY A 525 -10.49 -5.42 -14.32
N ARG A 526 -9.22 -5.69 -14.59
CA ARG A 526 -8.79 -6.46 -15.74
C ARG A 526 -8.94 -7.96 -15.50
N ALA A 527 -9.33 -8.68 -16.52
CA ALA A 527 -9.43 -10.15 -16.50
C ALA A 527 -8.15 -10.82 -15.97
N GLY A 528 -8.32 -11.87 -15.18
CA GLY A 528 -7.23 -12.62 -14.58
C GLY A 528 -6.54 -11.91 -13.40
N SER A 529 -6.91 -10.67 -13.08
CA SER A 529 -6.39 -9.95 -11.91
C SER A 529 -7.13 -10.32 -10.62
N ALA A 530 -6.51 -10.05 -9.49
CA ALA A 530 -7.15 -10.17 -8.18
C ALA A 530 -8.40 -9.27 -8.04
N TRP A 531 -8.49 -8.23 -8.83
CA TRP A 531 -9.56 -7.23 -8.78
C TRP A 531 -10.81 -7.70 -9.50
N SER A 532 -10.69 -8.18 -10.73
CA SER A 532 -11.79 -8.82 -11.45
C SER A 532 -12.13 -10.20 -10.87
N GLY A 533 -11.13 -10.97 -10.42
CA GLY A 533 -11.30 -12.23 -9.72
C GLY A 533 -10.71 -13.45 -10.39
N GLY A 534 -10.51 -13.44 -11.71
CA GLY A 534 -9.92 -14.55 -12.45
C GLY A 534 -10.59 -15.90 -12.15
N ASP A 535 -9.81 -16.88 -11.75
CA ASP A 535 -10.28 -18.26 -11.48
C ASP A 535 -11.33 -18.38 -10.35
N ALA A 536 -11.53 -17.35 -9.52
CA ALA A 536 -12.63 -17.34 -8.55
C ALA A 536 -14.00 -17.51 -9.22
N TRP A 537 -14.14 -17.03 -10.46
CA TRP A 537 -15.37 -17.15 -11.24
C TRP A 537 -15.64 -18.55 -11.83
N LYS A 538 -14.73 -19.50 -11.64
CA LYS A 538 -14.99 -20.92 -11.94
C LYS A 538 -15.88 -21.58 -10.90
N ASP A 539 -16.10 -20.94 -9.76
CA ASP A 539 -16.92 -21.44 -8.68
C ASP A 539 -18.40 -21.17 -8.95
N GLU A 540 -19.16 -22.26 -9.19
CA GLU A 540 -20.59 -22.19 -9.48
C GLU A 540 -21.43 -21.71 -8.27
N GLU A 541 -20.95 -21.93 -7.05
CA GLU A 541 -21.62 -21.45 -5.84
C GLU A 541 -21.59 -19.93 -5.79
N LEU A 542 -20.46 -19.30 -6.12
CA LEU A 542 -20.30 -17.86 -6.22
C LEU A 542 -21.27 -17.25 -7.25
N VAL A 543 -21.26 -17.80 -8.48
CA VAL A 543 -22.13 -17.32 -9.57
C VAL A 543 -23.60 -17.47 -9.21
N THR A 544 -23.97 -18.61 -8.64
CA THR A 544 -25.35 -18.88 -8.22
C THR A 544 -25.78 -17.94 -7.11
N ALA A 545 -24.95 -17.69 -6.11
CA ALA A 545 -25.25 -16.79 -5.00
C ALA A 545 -25.52 -15.35 -5.49
N LEU A 546 -24.66 -14.83 -6.36
CA LEU A 546 -24.83 -13.49 -6.92
C LEU A 546 -26.04 -13.40 -7.85
N THR A 547 -26.26 -14.42 -8.71
CA THR A 547 -27.44 -14.45 -9.60
C THR A 547 -28.75 -14.45 -8.80
N LYS A 548 -28.83 -15.28 -7.77
CA LYS A 548 -30.03 -15.34 -6.89
C LYS A 548 -30.21 -14.02 -6.17
N TRP A 549 -29.17 -13.44 -5.63
CA TRP A 549 -29.23 -12.16 -4.92
C TRP A 549 -29.71 -11.02 -5.83
N VAL A 550 -29.25 -10.96 -7.10
CA VAL A 550 -29.76 -9.96 -8.07
C VAL A 550 -31.21 -10.22 -8.39
N HIS A 551 -31.63 -11.49 -8.58
CA HIS A 551 -33.05 -11.85 -8.80
C HIS A 551 -33.93 -11.42 -7.61
N GLU A 552 -33.40 -11.42 -6.40
CA GLU A 552 -34.10 -10.99 -5.18
C GLU A 552 -34.05 -9.46 -4.96
N GLY A 553 -33.50 -8.68 -5.90
CA GLY A 553 -33.50 -7.21 -5.90
C GLY A 553 -32.16 -6.55 -5.58
N GLY A 554 -31.06 -7.31 -5.50
CA GLY A 554 -29.71 -6.77 -5.40
C GLY A 554 -29.25 -6.15 -6.72
N CYS A 555 -28.28 -5.23 -6.67
CA CYS A 555 -27.74 -4.55 -7.84
C CYS A 555 -26.27 -4.96 -8.06
N PHE A 556 -25.96 -5.58 -9.21
CA PHE A 556 -24.59 -5.93 -9.60
C PHE A 556 -24.11 -4.98 -10.70
N ILE A 557 -23.02 -4.27 -10.43
CA ILE A 557 -22.38 -3.32 -11.37
C ILE A 557 -21.05 -3.90 -11.82
N GLY A 558 -20.89 -4.10 -13.11
CA GLY A 558 -19.63 -4.50 -13.74
C GLY A 558 -18.91 -3.30 -14.36
N VAL A 559 -17.58 -3.24 -14.18
CA VAL A 559 -16.73 -2.21 -14.78
C VAL A 559 -15.50 -2.85 -15.39
N ASN A 560 -15.17 -2.50 -16.63
CA ASN A 560 -14.10 -3.07 -17.43
C ASN A 560 -14.35 -4.54 -17.74
N GLU A 561 -13.63 -5.51 -17.16
CA GLU A 561 -13.78 -6.95 -17.41
C GLU A 561 -14.32 -7.69 -16.15
N PRO A 562 -15.55 -7.38 -15.72
CA PRO A 562 -16.14 -7.97 -14.52
C PRO A 562 -16.43 -9.45 -14.74
N SER A 563 -16.20 -10.27 -13.72
CA SER A 563 -16.48 -11.71 -13.75
C SER A 563 -15.83 -12.49 -14.93
N ALA A 564 -14.77 -11.95 -15.51
CA ALA A 564 -14.10 -12.53 -16.67
C ALA A 564 -13.30 -13.79 -16.28
N VAL A 565 -13.56 -14.88 -17.00
CA VAL A 565 -12.79 -16.12 -16.90
C VAL A 565 -12.92 -16.94 -18.19
N GLU A 566 -11.84 -17.56 -18.63
CA GLU A 566 -11.83 -18.42 -19.82
C GLU A 566 -12.40 -19.82 -19.55
N GLY A 567 -12.89 -20.48 -20.60
CA GLY A 567 -13.30 -21.88 -20.58
C GLY A 567 -14.80 -22.11 -20.38
N TYR A 568 -15.62 -21.08 -20.54
CA TYR A 568 -17.10 -21.13 -20.48
C TYR A 568 -17.72 -20.62 -21.78
N ASP A 569 -19.06 -20.83 -21.94
CA ASP A 569 -19.80 -20.33 -23.10
C ASP A 569 -19.85 -18.79 -23.16
N THR A 570 -19.73 -18.15 -22.01
CA THR A 570 -19.63 -16.70 -21.86
C THR A 570 -18.26 -16.33 -21.28
N TYR A 571 -17.70 -15.20 -21.69
CA TYR A 571 -16.46 -14.69 -21.11
C TYR A 571 -16.69 -14.04 -19.74
N PHE A 572 -17.79 -13.27 -19.61
CA PHE A 572 -18.26 -12.80 -18.31
C PHE A 572 -19.20 -13.83 -17.70
N ARG A 573 -18.81 -14.45 -16.61
CA ARG A 573 -19.66 -15.43 -15.90
C ARG A 573 -21.01 -14.85 -15.45
N MET A 574 -21.08 -13.53 -15.28
CA MET A 574 -22.31 -12.80 -14.95
C MET A 574 -22.96 -12.15 -16.19
N ALA A 575 -22.63 -12.56 -17.42
CA ALA A 575 -23.19 -12.01 -18.65
C ALA A 575 -24.73 -12.03 -18.67
N HIS A 576 -25.36 -13.08 -18.15
CA HIS A 576 -26.81 -13.23 -18.04
C HIS A 576 -27.46 -12.22 -17.07
N VAL A 577 -26.70 -11.68 -16.13
CA VAL A 577 -27.13 -10.60 -15.21
C VAL A 577 -26.81 -9.23 -15.81
N LEU A 578 -25.62 -9.08 -16.39
CA LEU A 578 -25.15 -7.82 -16.96
C LEU A 578 -25.85 -7.47 -18.29
N GLY A 579 -26.36 -8.47 -19.01
CA GLY A 579 -26.96 -8.29 -20.33
C GLY A 579 -25.93 -8.04 -21.46
N ILE A 580 -24.64 -8.19 -21.15
CA ILE A 580 -23.51 -8.04 -22.09
C ILE A 580 -22.50 -9.15 -21.90
N ASP A 581 -21.70 -9.41 -22.93
CA ASP A 581 -20.53 -10.28 -22.86
C ASP A 581 -19.39 -9.73 -23.72
N GLU A 582 -18.17 -10.22 -23.53
CA GLU A 582 -17.04 -9.87 -24.41
C GLU A 582 -17.09 -10.71 -25.69
N ASP A 583 -16.97 -10.05 -26.85
CA ASP A 583 -16.76 -10.74 -28.12
C ASP A 583 -15.30 -11.25 -28.19
N THR A 584 -15.10 -12.49 -27.79
CA THR A 584 -13.80 -13.19 -27.92
C THR A 584 -13.51 -13.68 -29.32
N GLY A 585 -14.43 -13.50 -30.25
CA GLY A 585 -14.24 -13.74 -31.69
C GLY A 585 -13.32 -12.70 -32.33
N ALA A 586 -13.42 -12.38 -33.52
CA ALA A 586 -12.60 -11.39 -34.22
C ALA A 586 -13.29 -10.03 -34.38
N ARG A 587 -14.38 -9.78 -33.67
CA ARG A 587 -15.13 -8.53 -33.80
C ARG A 587 -14.54 -7.45 -32.90
N VAL A 588 -14.33 -6.29 -33.50
CA VAL A 588 -13.88 -5.09 -32.80
C VAL A 588 -14.95 -4.03 -33.00
N CYS A 589 -15.48 -3.52 -31.91
CA CYS A 589 -16.42 -2.40 -31.95
C CYS A 589 -15.65 -1.08 -32.10
N HIS A 590 -15.98 -0.32 -33.13
CA HIS A 590 -15.46 1.02 -33.35
C HIS A 590 -16.61 2.03 -33.40
N GLY A 591 -16.29 3.25 -33.04
CA GLY A 591 -17.17 4.38 -33.24
C GLY A 591 -17.83 4.87 -31.99
N ARG A 592 -18.93 5.55 -32.16
CA ARG A 592 -19.69 6.22 -31.12
C ARG A 592 -21.11 5.72 -31.10
N TRP A 593 -21.56 5.27 -29.94
CA TRP A 593 -22.98 4.94 -29.72
C TRP A 593 -23.64 6.11 -29.00
N ILE A 594 -24.84 6.43 -29.45
CA ILE A 594 -25.65 7.50 -28.88
C ILE A 594 -26.98 6.87 -28.50
N PHE A 595 -27.46 7.19 -27.30
CA PHE A 595 -28.81 6.81 -26.88
C PHE A 595 -29.82 7.65 -27.67
N GLU A 596 -30.66 7.01 -28.49
CA GLU A 596 -31.65 7.68 -29.34
C GLU A 596 -32.82 8.22 -28.54
N THR A 597 -33.12 7.60 -27.41
CA THR A 597 -34.17 8.02 -26.50
C THR A 597 -33.67 8.09 -25.06
N ALA A 598 -34.20 9.06 -24.31
CA ALA A 598 -33.95 9.12 -22.88
C ALA A 598 -34.66 7.96 -22.16
N ASP A 599 -33.97 7.31 -21.24
CA ASP A 599 -34.59 6.37 -20.32
C ASP A 599 -34.77 7.05 -18.96
N PRO A 600 -36.00 7.48 -18.62
CA PRO A 600 -36.24 8.21 -17.38
C PRO A 600 -36.05 7.36 -16.12
N GLU A 601 -36.11 6.05 -16.23
CA GLU A 601 -35.88 5.14 -15.08
C GLU A 601 -34.36 4.96 -14.80
N HIS A 602 -33.54 5.04 -15.85
CA HIS A 602 -32.10 4.85 -15.73
C HIS A 602 -31.29 6.16 -15.75
N LEU A 603 -31.95 7.29 -15.78
CA LEU A 603 -31.30 8.62 -15.78
C LEU A 603 -30.30 8.86 -16.93
N ILE A 604 -30.45 8.14 -18.04
CA ILE A 604 -29.61 8.32 -19.22
C ILE A 604 -30.28 9.34 -20.14
N PRO A 605 -29.70 10.53 -20.35
CA PRO A 605 -30.31 11.54 -21.21
C PRO A 605 -30.21 11.13 -22.69
N GLU A 606 -31.21 11.56 -23.46
CA GLU A 606 -31.18 11.46 -24.93
C GLU A 606 -29.92 12.15 -25.48
N GLY A 607 -29.26 11.51 -26.41
CA GLY A 607 -28.03 12.02 -27.01
C GLY A 607 -26.77 11.80 -26.18
N ALA A 608 -26.86 11.21 -24.98
CA ALA A 608 -25.69 10.72 -24.28
C ALA A 608 -25.00 9.66 -25.13
N GLY A 609 -23.69 9.71 -25.19
CA GLY A 609 -22.92 8.82 -26.06
C GLY A 609 -21.74 8.18 -25.36
N VAL A 610 -21.41 6.99 -25.79
CA VAL A 610 -20.20 6.28 -25.41
C VAL A 610 -19.30 6.20 -26.64
N GLU A 611 -18.05 6.65 -26.50
CA GLU A 611 -17.03 6.51 -27.53
C GLU A 611 -16.21 5.27 -27.23
N ALA A 612 -16.27 4.29 -28.11
CA ALA A 612 -15.49 3.07 -27.98
C ALA A 612 -14.15 3.22 -28.70
N LYS A 613 -13.09 2.94 -27.96
CA LYS A 613 -11.73 2.76 -28.49
C LYS A 613 -11.46 1.27 -28.54
N GLU A 614 -11.41 0.66 -29.71
CA GLU A 614 -11.04 -0.75 -29.88
C GLU A 614 -11.68 -1.70 -28.83
N ASN A 615 -12.97 -1.50 -28.56
CA ASN A 615 -13.68 -2.31 -27.59
C ASN A 615 -14.09 -3.65 -28.19
N ARG A 616 -14.01 -4.69 -27.37
CA ARG A 616 -14.45 -6.06 -27.72
C ARG A 616 -15.79 -6.43 -27.07
N TYR A 617 -16.47 -5.46 -26.48
CA TYR A 617 -17.75 -5.69 -25.82
C TYR A 617 -18.92 -5.55 -26.80
N LEU A 618 -19.91 -6.41 -26.63
CA LEU A 618 -21.17 -6.39 -27.36
C LEU A 618 -22.31 -5.99 -26.44
#